data_24cc370717f7e56356b1453981d4e750
#
_entry.id   24cc370717f7e56356b1453981d4e750
#
_cell.length_a   1.000
_cell.length_b   1.000
_cell.length_c   1.000
_cell.angle_alpha   90.00
_cell.angle_beta   90.00
_cell.angle_gamma   90.00
#
_symmetry.space_group_name_H-M   'P 1'
#
loop_
_entity.id
_entity.type
_entity.pdbx_description
1 polymer ?
#
loop_
_entity_poly.entity_id
_entity_poly.type
_entity_poly.pdbx_seq_one_letter_code
_entity_poly.pdbx_strand_id
1 'polypeptide(L)'
;MSEPRTLLVIAGEFPPLKTIGRIRTVKFVDQLRQHGWRSIVITLKPSGTEPNYDPSLMAEIVDGVEVVRVPIRNREDEIANAVKRLLGRKPAAPSVSAATVSGAAVAVAAPVATAPSGGLMDHAHAMTRWVLRSFVDVPDDFRLWADEALKVARKLCAERRIDAVYTTLPPFSSMFVGHALRRETGLPWIADYRDLWYGDVL
;
A
#
# COMPACT_ATOMS: atom_id res chain seq x y z
N MET A 1 -30.53 19.47 -7.03
CA MET A 1 -29.10 19.32 -6.68
C MET A 1 -28.67 17.96 -7.16
N SER A 2 -27.67 17.85 -8.03
CA SER A 2 -27.15 16.55 -8.46
C SER A 2 -26.51 15.80 -7.27
N GLU A 3 -26.69 14.49 -7.21
CA GLU A 3 -26.01 13.69 -6.19
C GLU A 3 -24.49 13.90 -6.26
N PRO A 4 -23.80 13.98 -5.10
CA PRO A 4 -22.36 14.16 -5.07
C PRO A 4 -21.68 12.94 -5.73
N ARG A 5 -20.68 13.22 -6.56
CA ARG A 5 -19.83 12.18 -7.17
C ARG A 5 -18.94 11.53 -6.13
N THR A 6 -18.62 10.27 -6.31
CA THR A 6 -17.76 9.52 -5.37
C THR A 6 -16.43 9.16 -6.01
N LEU A 7 -15.33 9.59 -5.38
CA LEU A 7 -13.96 9.24 -5.73
C LEU A 7 -13.45 8.14 -4.79
N LEU A 8 -12.98 7.04 -5.38
CA LEU A 8 -12.24 6.02 -4.65
C LEU A 8 -10.75 6.36 -4.68
N VAL A 9 -10.18 6.66 -3.52
CA VAL A 9 -8.77 7.05 -3.35
C VAL A 9 -7.99 5.88 -2.80
N ILE A 10 -6.92 5.49 -3.47
CA ILE A 10 -5.97 4.47 -3.01
C ILE A 10 -4.70 5.19 -2.59
N ALA A 11 -4.46 5.26 -1.28
CA ALA A 11 -3.35 6.00 -0.71
C ALA A 11 -2.69 5.19 0.41
N GLY A 12 -1.47 4.72 0.21
CA GLY A 12 -0.73 4.03 1.26
C GLY A 12 -0.48 4.94 2.48
N GLU A 13 -0.27 6.22 2.24
CA GLU A 13 0.04 7.22 3.26
C GLU A 13 -1.18 8.09 3.59
N PHE A 14 -1.72 7.93 4.80
CA PHE A 14 -2.86 8.70 5.31
C PHE A 14 -2.80 8.78 6.86
N PRO A 15 -3.47 9.75 7.51
CA PRO A 15 -3.50 9.80 8.97
C PRO A 15 -3.92 8.45 9.59
N PRO A 16 -3.31 8.02 10.68
CA PRO A 16 -2.43 8.74 11.62
C PRO A 16 -0.94 8.66 11.32
N LEU A 17 -0.50 8.20 10.15
CA LEU A 17 0.92 8.13 9.82
C LEU A 17 1.47 9.51 9.46
N LYS A 18 2.53 9.96 10.16
CA LYS A 18 3.21 11.23 9.94
C LYS A 18 4.19 11.11 8.77
N THR A 19 3.67 11.27 7.56
CA THR A 19 4.44 11.21 6.31
C THR A 19 4.18 12.47 5.48
N ILE A 20 5.07 12.80 4.56
CA ILE A 20 4.89 13.95 3.66
C ILE A 20 3.73 13.68 2.69
N GLY A 21 3.64 12.45 2.17
CA GLY A 21 2.59 12.05 1.22
C GLY A 21 1.18 12.14 1.79
N ARG A 22 1.01 11.93 3.11
CA ARG A 22 -0.25 12.14 3.81
C ARG A 22 -0.81 13.54 3.60
N ILE A 23 0.03 14.58 3.73
CA ILE A 23 -0.40 15.99 3.65
C ILE A 23 -1.09 16.26 2.32
N ARG A 24 -0.50 15.77 1.23
CA ARG A 24 -1.06 15.94 -0.11
C ARG A 24 -2.42 15.25 -0.24
N THR A 25 -2.52 14.02 0.21
CA THR A 25 -3.78 13.25 0.11
C THR A 25 -4.89 13.87 0.95
N VAL A 26 -4.60 14.29 2.19
CA VAL A 26 -5.58 14.95 3.07
C VAL A 26 -6.08 16.25 2.44
N LYS A 27 -5.18 17.12 1.96
CA LYS A 27 -5.57 18.38 1.32
C LYS A 27 -6.33 18.15 0.02
N PHE A 28 -5.97 17.14 -0.74
CA PHE A 28 -6.66 16.80 -1.99
C PHE A 28 -8.11 16.39 -1.74
N VAL A 29 -8.37 15.48 -0.80
CA VAL A 29 -9.74 15.04 -0.50
C VAL A 29 -10.57 16.16 0.15
N ASP A 30 -9.96 17.05 0.93
CA ASP A 30 -10.65 18.24 1.47
C ASP A 30 -11.07 19.21 0.35
N GLN A 31 -10.19 19.51 -0.59
CA GLN A 31 -10.52 20.37 -1.72
C GLN A 31 -11.61 19.75 -2.60
N LEU A 32 -11.56 18.45 -2.86
CA LEU A 32 -12.59 17.76 -3.66
C LEU A 32 -13.99 17.89 -3.06
N ARG A 33 -14.10 17.87 -1.72
CA ARG A 33 -15.37 18.09 -1.03
C ARG A 33 -16.00 19.43 -1.40
N GLN A 34 -15.19 20.47 -1.52
CA GLN A 34 -15.66 21.81 -1.92
C GLN A 34 -16.22 21.84 -3.36
N HIS A 35 -15.83 20.88 -4.17
CA HIS A 35 -16.30 20.69 -5.55
C HIS A 35 -17.40 19.63 -5.69
N GLY A 36 -18.05 19.26 -4.61
CA GLY A 36 -19.18 18.32 -4.63
C GLY A 36 -18.80 16.85 -4.80
N TRP A 37 -17.54 16.49 -4.47
CA TRP A 37 -17.10 15.10 -4.44
C TRP A 37 -17.11 14.54 -3.03
N ARG A 38 -17.47 13.27 -2.90
CA ARG A 38 -17.22 12.45 -1.71
C ARG A 38 -15.99 11.61 -1.95
N SER A 39 -15.21 11.35 -0.91
CA SER A 39 -14.02 10.52 -1.02
C SER A 39 -14.12 9.30 -0.09
N ILE A 40 -13.84 8.12 -0.65
CA ILE A 40 -13.61 6.89 0.09
C ILE A 40 -12.12 6.60 -0.04
N VAL A 41 -11.38 6.61 1.06
CA VAL A 41 -9.93 6.44 1.08
C VAL A 41 -9.58 5.04 1.57
N ILE A 42 -9.02 4.21 0.70
CA ILE A 42 -8.38 2.95 1.09
C ILE A 42 -6.94 3.24 1.43
N THR A 43 -6.54 2.92 2.66
CA THR A 43 -5.20 3.20 3.17
C THR A 43 -4.67 2.07 4.04
N LEU A 44 -3.40 2.15 4.40
CA LEU A 44 -2.77 1.23 5.33
C LEU A 44 -3.44 1.25 6.71
N LYS A 45 -3.57 0.07 7.30
CA LYS A 45 -3.94 -0.06 8.71
C LYS A 45 -2.66 -0.06 9.54
N PRO A 46 -2.35 1.01 10.27
CA PRO A 46 -1.18 1.04 11.14
C PRO A 46 -1.37 0.10 12.32
N SER A 47 -0.27 -0.41 12.86
CA SER A 47 -0.25 -1.22 14.10
C SER A 47 -0.35 -0.35 15.35
N GLY A 48 0.01 0.94 15.23
CA GLY A 48 0.12 1.88 16.34
C GLY A 48 1.49 1.91 17.01
N THR A 49 2.43 1.11 16.53
CA THR A 49 3.80 1.02 17.05
C THR A 49 4.85 1.60 16.10
N GLU A 50 4.42 2.10 14.95
CA GLU A 50 5.32 2.71 13.98
C GLU A 50 5.95 3.99 14.54
N PRO A 51 7.24 4.25 14.26
CA PRO A 51 7.93 5.46 14.74
C PRO A 51 7.28 6.78 14.31
N ASN A 52 6.54 6.74 13.21
CA ASN A 52 5.81 7.86 12.62
C ASN A 52 4.30 7.82 12.89
N TYR A 53 3.86 7.02 13.87
CA TYR A 53 2.46 6.98 14.30
C TYR A 53 2.14 8.17 15.21
N ASP A 54 1.17 8.99 14.82
CA ASP A 54 0.70 10.14 15.59
C ASP A 54 -0.83 10.20 15.55
N PRO A 55 -1.52 9.77 16.62
CA PRO A 55 -2.98 9.74 16.66
C PRO A 55 -3.62 11.13 16.58
N SER A 56 -2.90 12.22 16.91
CA SER A 56 -3.42 13.57 16.80
C SER A 56 -3.76 13.96 15.36
N LEU A 57 -3.10 13.35 14.40
CA LEU A 57 -3.32 13.58 12.98
C LEU A 57 -4.69 13.09 12.48
N MET A 58 -5.38 12.29 13.26
CA MET A 58 -6.76 11.90 12.94
C MET A 58 -7.69 13.11 12.82
N ALA A 59 -7.40 14.20 13.54
CA ALA A 59 -8.14 15.46 13.45
C ALA A 59 -7.97 16.18 12.08
N GLU A 60 -7.00 15.78 11.26
CA GLU A 60 -6.84 16.33 9.92
C GLU A 60 -7.83 15.73 8.91
N ILE A 61 -8.48 14.62 9.26
CA ILE A 61 -9.47 13.98 8.39
C ILE A 61 -10.75 14.79 8.46
N VAL A 62 -11.10 15.41 7.34
CA VAL A 62 -12.30 16.24 7.25
C VAL A 62 -13.58 15.39 7.28
N ASP A 63 -14.65 15.98 7.78
CA ASP A 63 -15.96 15.34 7.84
C ASP A 63 -16.43 14.91 6.43
N GLY A 64 -17.04 13.72 6.35
CA GLY A 64 -17.55 13.17 5.10
C GLY A 64 -16.54 12.38 4.28
N VAL A 65 -15.30 12.25 4.73
CA VAL A 65 -14.32 11.32 4.17
C VAL A 65 -14.43 9.96 4.88
N GLU A 66 -14.77 8.94 4.12
CA GLU A 66 -14.77 7.56 4.63
C GLU A 66 -13.38 6.96 4.50
N VAL A 67 -12.86 6.38 5.58
CA VAL A 67 -11.53 5.78 5.60
C VAL A 67 -11.60 4.29 5.84
N VAL A 68 -11.16 3.51 4.86
CA VAL A 68 -11.10 2.04 4.92
C VAL A 68 -9.64 1.62 5.08
N ARG A 69 -9.35 1.01 6.23
CA ARG A 69 -7.98 0.62 6.59
C ARG A 69 -7.72 -0.85 6.27
N VAL A 70 -6.71 -1.10 5.44
CA VAL A 70 -6.32 -2.43 4.99
C VAL A 70 -5.00 -2.81 5.64
N PRO A 71 -4.92 -3.95 6.36
CA PRO A 71 -3.67 -4.38 6.99
C PRO A 71 -2.63 -4.80 5.95
N ILE A 72 -1.37 -4.55 6.25
CA ILE A 72 -0.26 -5.18 5.53
C ILE A 72 -0.16 -6.61 6.02
N ARG A 73 -0.15 -7.58 5.10
CA ARG A 73 0.19 -8.95 5.44
C ARG A 73 1.69 -9.07 5.67
N ASN A 74 2.05 -9.77 6.73
CA ASN A 74 3.45 -10.07 6.97
C ASN A 74 3.95 -11.08 5.93
N ARG A 75 4.97 -10.70 5.19
CA ARG A 75 5.58 -11.50 4.15
C ARG A 75 6.16 -12.82 4.66
N GLU A 76 6.77 -12.77 5.83
CA GLU A 76 7.33 -13.98 6.46
C GLU A 76 6.24 -15.00 6.75
N ASP A 77 5.06 -14.54 7.17
CA ASP A 77 3.90 -15.40 7.37
C ASP A 77 3.36 -15.99 6.06
N GLU A 78 3.35 -15.21 4.97
CA GLU A 78 2.92 -15.71 3.66
C GLU A 78 3.88 -16.80 3.14
N ILE A 79 5.20 -16.57 3.24
CA ILE A 79 6.20 -17.57 2.87
C ILE A 79 6.10 -18.79 3.76
N ALA A 80 5.99 -18.63 5.07
CA ALA A 80 5.83 -19.74 6.02
C ALA A 80 4.53 -20.52 5.75
N ASN A 81 3.45 -19.83 5.41
CA ASN A 81 2.18 -20.47 5.08
C ASN A 81 2.22 -21.17 3.71
N ALA A 82 2.93 -20.62 2.71
CA ALA A 82 3.15 -21.29 1.44
C ALA A 82 3.96 -22.58 1.61
N VAL A 83 5.03 -22.53 2.39
CA VAL A 83 5.85 -23.71 2.73
C VAL A 83 5.02 -24.75 3.50
N LYS A 84 4.21 -24.32 4.48
CA LYS A 84 3.32 -25.23 5.24
C LYS A 84 2.30 -25.90 4.32
N ARG A 85 1.72 -25.17 3.36
CA ARG A 85 0.78 -25.74 2.36
C ARG A 85 1.46 -26.80 1.50
N LEU A 86 2.68 -26.53 1.03
CA LEU A 86 3.48 -27.49 0.26
C LEU A 86 3.82 -28.75 1.06
N LEU A 87 4.01 -28.61 2.38
CA LEU A 87 4.29 -29.72 3.29
C LEU A 87 3.02 -30.38 3.87
N GLY A 88 1.84 -30.04 3.37
CA GLY A 88 0.56 -30.59 3.84
C GLY A 88 0.16 -30.18 5.26
N ARG A 89 0.77 -29.13 5.82
CA ARG A 89 0.47 -28.61 7.17
C ARG A 89 -0.52 -27.44 7.11
N LYS A 90 -1.40 -27.34 8.12
CA LYS A 90 -2.40 -26.29 8.23
C LYS A 90 -1.70 -24.90 8.40
N PRO A 91 -2.06 -23.88 7.61
CA PRO A 91 -1.46 -22.55 7.74
C PRO A 91 -1.82 -21.90 9.08
N ALA A 92 -0.91 -21.13 9.64
CA ALA A 92 -1.18 -20.31 10.82
C ALA A 92 -1.98 -19.04 10.42
N ALA A 93 -2.70 -18.47 11.39
CA ALA A 93 -3.35 -17.18 11.19
C ALA A 93 -2.31 -16.09 10.86
N PRO A 94 -2.62 -15.12 9.97
CA PRO A 94 -1.69 -14.06 9.62
C PRO A 94 -1.39 -13.18 10.84
N SER A 95 -0.11 -12.97 11.13
CA SER A 95 0.31 -11.93 12.06
C SER A 95 0.41 -10.59 11.33
N VAL A 96 0.05 -9.51 12.01
CA VAL A 96 0.17 -8.15 11.46
C VAL A 96 1.56 -7.64 11.83
N SER A 97 2.44 -7.52 10.84
CA SER A 97 3.75 -6.89 11.03
C SER A 97 3.66 -5.38 11.00
N ALA A 98 4.38 -4.73 11.89
CA ALA A 98 4.66 -3.31 11.80
C ALA A 98 5.66 -3.07 10.65
N ALA A 99 5.16 -2.85 9.45
CA ALA A 99 6.01 -2.35 8.39
C ALA A 99 6.42 -0.93 8.76
N THR A 100 7.70 -0.71 8.91
CA THR A 100 8.25 0.62 9.13
C THR A 100 8.05 1.43 7.86
N VAL A 101 7.01 2.24 7.83
CA VAL A 101 6.82 3.24 6.77
C VAL A 101 7.81 4.35 7.06
N SER A 102 9.05 4.15 6.63
CA SER A 102 10.08 5.18 6.68
C SER A 102 9.78 6.17 5.54
N GLY A 103 9.30 7.36 5.92
CA GLY A 103 9.18 8.50 5.03
C GLY A 103 10.52 9.19 4.77
N ALA A 104 11.61 8.45 4.77
CA ALA A 104 12.90 8.93 4.33
C ALA A 104 13.03 8.66 2.84
N ALA A 105 13.50 9.65 2.09
CA ALA A 105 14.07 9.44 0.78
C ALA A 105 14.90 8.15 0.83
N VAL A 106 14.55 7.18 0.00
CA VAL A 106 15.29 5.92 -0.10
C VAL A 106 16.63 6.28 -0.68
N ALA A 107 17.60 6.55 0.21
CA ALA A 107 18.99 6.41 -0.18
C ALA A 107 19.15 4.90 -0.51
N VAL A 108 19.20 4.57 -1.76
CA VAL A 108 19.60 3.25 -2.24
C VAL A 108 21.07 3.09 -1.87
N ALA A 109 21.34 2.75 -0.62
CA ALA A 109 22.60 2.17 -0.25
C ALA A 109 22.65 0.83 -0.97
N ALA A 110 23.45 0.75 -2.02
CA ALA A 110 23.84 -0.51 -2.61
C ALA A 110 24.26 -1.43 -1.44
N PRO A 111 23.75 -2.66 -1.36
CA PRO A 111 24.19 -3.56 -0.31
C PRO A 111 25.69 -3.80 -0.51
N VAL A 112 26.49 -3.27 0.40
CA VAL A 112 27.89 -3.70 0.52
C VAL A 112 27.80 -5.17 0.82
N ALA A 113 28.18 -5.98 -0.14
CA ALA A 113 28.25 -7.41 -0.02
C ALA A 113 29.33 -7.75 1.01
N THR A 114 28.94 -7.84 2.28
CA THR A 114 29.72 -8.56 3.27
C THR A 114 29.63 -10.04 2.88
N ALA A 115 30.74 -10.62 2.49
CA ALA A 115 30.83 -12.03 2.13
C ALA A 115 30.33 -12.89 3.31
N PRO A 116 29.30 -13.76 3.11
CA PRO A 116 28.77 -14.57 4.17
C PRO A 116 29.75 -15.71 4.46
N SER A 117 30.20 -15.80 5.69
CA SER A 117 30.95 -16.95 6.25
C SER A 117 30.00 -18.08 6.65
N GLY A 118 29.09 -18.46 5.76
CA GLY A 118 28.06 -19.48 6.01
C GLY A 118 28.21 -20.68 5.09
N GLY A 119 27.84 -21.86 5.56
CA GLY A 119 27.90 -23.12 4.80
C GLY A 119 26.97 -23.13 3.58
N LEU A 120 27.11 -24.16 2.71
CA LEU A 120 26.35 -24.30 1.44
C LEU A 120 24.82 -24.13 1.61
N MET A 121 24.26 -24.53 2.75
CA MET A 121 22.84 -24.40 3.10
C MET A 121 22.44 -22.93 3.32
N ASP A 122 23.30 -22.12 3.91
CA ASP A 122 23.02 -20.70 4.14
C ASP A 122 23.01 -19.91 2.84
N HIS A 123 23.89 -20.28 1.90
CA HIS A 123 23.89 -19.70 0.54
C HIS A 123 22.63 -20.07 -0.25
N ALA A 124 22.16 -21.32 -0.15
CA ALA A 124 20.92 -21.76 -0.77
C ALA A 124 19.71 -21.01 -0.21
N HIS A 125 19.62 -20.83 1.11
CA HIS A 125 18.55 -20.06 1.75
C HIS A 125 18.65 -18.56 1.45
N ALA A 126 19.86 -18.00 1.33
CA ALA A 126 20.06 -16.62 0.96
C ALA A 126 19.65 -16.38 -0.52
N MET A 127 20.02 -17.28 -1.42
CA MET A 127 19.65 -17.21 -2.83
C MET A 127 18.16 -17.40 -3.04
N THR A 128 17.53 -18.35 -2.36
CA THR A 128 16.07 -18.53 -2.41
C THR A 128 15.33 -17.32 -1.89
N ARG A 129 15.79 -16.71 -0.80
CA ARG A 129 15.24 -15.45 -0.29
C ARG A 129 15.46 -14.31 -1.27
N TRP A 130 16.61 -14.19 -1.89
CA TRP A 130 16.91 -13.16 -2.87
C TRP A 130 16.01 -13.28 -4.13
N VAL A 131 15.85 -14.49 -4.67
CA VAL A 131 14.98 -14.76 -5.82
C VAL A 131 13.52 -14.45 -5.46
N LEU A 132 13.02 -14.93 -4.31
CA LEU A 132 11.67 -14.64 -3.87
C LEU A 132 11.46 -13.14 -3.64
N ARG A 133 12.45 -12.43 -3.09
CA ARG A 133 12.43 -10.97 -2.95
C ARG A 133 12.31 -10.27 -4.29
N SER A 134 13.11 -10.64 -5.24
CA SER A 134 13.16 -10.00 -6.56
C SER A 134 11.84 -10.11 -7.33
N PHE A 135 11.05 -11.14 -7.09
CA PHE A 135 9.75 -11.32 -7.77
C PHE A 135 8.55 -10.76 -6.99
N VAL A 136 8.64 -10.66 -5.66
CA VAL A 136 7.50 -10.25 -4.82
C VAL A 136 7.56 -8.76 -4.45
N ASP A 137 8.76 -8.15 -4.39
CA ASP A 137 8.94 -6.76 -3.99
C ASP A 137 8.95 -5.77 -5.18
N VAL A 138 8.53 -6.20 -6.35
CA VAL A 138 8.39 -5.29 -7.50
C VAL A 138 6.95 -4.77 -7.55
N PRO A 139 6.75 -3.46 -7.53
CA PRO A 139 7.71 -2.34 -7.54
C PRO A 139 8.19 -1.91 -6.15
N ASP A 140 7.55 -2.35 -5.06
CA ASP A 140 7.85 -1.98 -3.68
C ASP A 140 7.30 -3.00 -2.68
N ASP A 141 7.60 -2.82 -1.39
CA ASP A 141 7.19 -3.70 -0.28
C ASP A 141 5.66 -3.72 -0.03
N PHE A 142 4.91 -2.87 -0.70
CA PHE A 142 3.45 -2.75 -0.55
C PHE A 142 2.65 -3.64 -1.50
N ARG A 143 3.31 -4.51 -2.27
CA ARG A 143 2.64 -5.37 -3.24
C ARG A 143 1.54 -6.24 -2.61
N LEU A 144 1.82 -6.86 -1.47
CA LEU A 144 0.83 -7.67 -0.74
C LEU A 144 -0.33 -6.83 -0.19
N TRP A 145 -0.03 -5.61 0.26
CA TRP A 145 -1.07 -4.67 0.65
C TRP A 145 -1.97 -4.29 -0.53
N ALA A 146 -1.39 -4.02 -1.68
CA ALA A 146 -2.14 -3.67 -2.88
C ALA A 146 -3.12 -4.77 -3.30
N ASP A 147 -2.73 -6.04 -3.18
CA ASP A 147 -3.61 -7.17 -3.47
C ASP A 147 -4.82 -7.24 -2.52
N GLU A 148 -4.63 -6.96 -1.23
CA GLU A 148 -5.74 -6.87 -0.27
C GLU A 148 -6.57 -5.59 -0.49
N ALA A 149 -5.93 -4.46 -0.77
CA ALA A 149 -6.61 -3.21 -1.12
C ALA A 149 -7.49 -3.37 -2.36
N LEU A 150 -7.02 -4.13 -3.36
CA LEU A 150 -7.82 -4.43 -4.56
C LEU A 150 -9.08 -5.23 -4.24
N LYS A 151 -9.02 -6.21 -3.34
CA LYS A 151 -10.21 -6.98 -2.92
C LYS A 151 -11.24 -6.07 -2.28
N VAL A 152 -10.80 -5.18 -1.39
CA VAL A 152 -11.65 -4.19 -0.73
C VAL A 152 -12.23 -3.21 -1.76
N ALA A 153 -11.42 -2.73 -2.68
CA ALA A 153 -11.82 -1.80 -3.72
C ALA A 153 -12.89 -2.41 -4.65
N ARG A 154 -12.71 -3.67 -5.07
CA ARG A 154 -13.73 -4.41 -5.87
C ARG A 154 -15.06 -4.50 -5.15
N LYS A 155 -15.02 -4.82 -3.85
CA LYS A 155 -16.23 -4.89 -3.03
C LYS A 155 -16.94 -3.54 -2.98
N LEU A 156 -16.21 -2.45 -2.74
CA LEU A 156 -16.77 -1.10 -2.73
C LEU A 156 -17.37 -0.71 -4.08
N CYS A 157 -16.70 -1.02 -5.19
CA CYS A 157 -17.24 -0.77 -6.53
C CYS A 157 -18.49 -1.60 -6.85
N ALA A 158 -18.65 -2.79 -6.26
CA ALA A 158 -19.85 -3.62 -6.43
C ALA A 158 -21.03 -3.16 -5.57
N GLU A 159 -20.77 -2.63 -4.38
CA GLU A 159 -21.78 -2.24 -3.39
C GLU A 159 -22.21 -0.76 -3.50
N ARG A 160 -21.39 0.07 -4.13
CA ARG A 160 -21.57 1.53 -4.13
C ARG A 160 -21.27 2.11 -5.51
N ARG A 161 -21.93 3.23 -5.80
CA ARG A 161 -21.60 4.03 -6.97
C ARG A 161 -20.26 4.71 -6.76
N ILE A 162 -19.28 4.35 -7.57
CA ILE A 162 -17.99 5.01 -7.69
C ILE A 162 -17.95 5.68 -9.08
N ASP A 163 -17.56 6.95 -9.15
CA ASP A 163 -17.53 7.71 -10.39
C ASP A 163 -16.10 7.82 -10.98
N ALA A 164 -15.07 7.71 -10.12
CA ALA A 164 -13.66 7.69 -10.56
C ALA A 164 -12.75 7.03 -9.51
N VAL A 165 -11.56 6.61 -9.95
CA VAL A 165 -10.49 6.06 -9.10
C VAL A 165 -9.29 6.98 -9.16
N TYR A 166 -8.66 7.21 -8.00
CA TYR A 166 -7.41 7.98 -7.87
C TYR A 166 -6.40 7.15 -7.08
N THR A 167 -5.18 7.06 -7.58
CA THR A 167 -4.07 6.40 -6.88
C THR A 167 -2.94 7.39 -6.69
N THR A 168 -2.41 7.52 -5.47
CA THR A 168 -1.22 8.33 -5.19
C THR A 168 0.00 7.44 -5.06
N LEU A 169 1.09 7.83 -5.65
CA LEU A 169 2.34 7.08 -5.80
C LEU A 169 3.53 7.90 -5.29
N PRO A 170 4.45 7.35 -4.44
CA PRO A 170 4.41 6.02 -3.86
C PRO A 170 3.31 5.82 -2.79
N PRO A 171 3.01 4.56 -2.37
CA PRO A 171 3.64 3.33 -2.86
C PRO A 171 3.23 3.01 -4.30
N PHE A 172 4.21 2.60 -5.13
CA PHE A 172 3.98 2.32 -6.55
C PHE A 172 3.07 1.11 -6.78
N SER A 173 3.00 0.18 -5.85
CA SER A 173 2.06 -0.94 -5.87
C SER A 173 0.59 -0.49 -5.92
N SER A 174 0.25 0.73 -5.49
CA SER A 174 -1.10 1.30 -5.64
C SER A 174 -1.55 1.37 -7.10
N MET A 175 -0.61 1.46 -8.05
CA MET A 175 -0.87 1.47 -9.48
C MET A 175 -1.60 0.20 -9.94
N PHE A 176 -1.26 -0.96 -9.38
CA PHE A 176 -1.90 -2.22 -9.74
C PHE A 176 -3.39 -2.23 -9.37
N VAL A 177 -3.75 -1.58 -8.26
CA VAL A 177 -5.15 -1.43 -7.84
C VAL A 177 -5.91 -0.58 -8.85
N GLY A 178 -5.39 0.60 -9.17
CA GLY A 178 -6.01 1.51 -10.13
C GLY A 178 -6.14 0.89 -11.53
N HIS A 179 -5.08 0.26 -12.02
CA HIS A 179 -5.06 -0.41 -13.32
C HIS A 179 -6.10 -1.56 -13.39
N ALA A 180 -6.15 -2.42 -12.36
CA ALA A 180 -7.11 -3.53 -12.31
C ALA A 180 -8.55 -3.01 -12.31
N LEU A 181 -8.87 -2.03 -11.45
CA LEU A 181 -10.20 -1.42 -11.39
C LEU A 181 -10.59 -0.78 -12.72
N ARG A 182 -9.68 -0.03 -13.35
CA ARG A 182 -9.91 0.56 -14.68
C ARG A 182 -10.29 -0.50 -15.71
N ARG A 183 -9.59 -1.63 -15.73
CA ARG A 183 -9.86 -2.72 -16.68
C ARG A 183 -11.18 -3.44 -16.40
N GLU A 184 -11.51 -3.63 -15.12
CA GLU A 184 -12.68 -4.43 -14.71
C GLU A 184 -13.98 -3.63 -14.76
N THR A 185 -13.93 -2.33 -14.43
CA THR A 185 -15.12 -1.49 -14.28
C THR A 185 -15.30 -0.44 -15.37
N GLY A 186 -14.23 -0.13 -16.12
CA GLY A 186 -14.24 0.99 -17.08
C GLY A 186 -14.18 2.38 -16.44
N LEU A 187 -14.12 2.50 -15.11
CA LEU A 187 -14.08 3.78 -14.40
C LEU A 187 -12.87 4.63 -14.83
N PRO A 188 -13.02 5.95 -14.91
CA PRO A 188 -11.88 6.85 -15.06
C PRO A 188 -10.87 6.64 -13.93
N TRP A 189 -9.59 6.56 -14.28
CA TRP A 189 -8.50 6.38 -13.33
C TRP A 189 -7.43 7.46 -13.51
N ILE A 190 -7.04 8.06 -12.39
CA ILE A 190 -5.96 9.06 -12.28
C ILE A 190 -4.83 8.44 -11.44
N ALA A 191 -3.63 8.36 -12.00
CA ALA A 191 -2.42 7.98 -11.30
C ALA A 191 -1.60 9.24 -10.99
N ASP A 192 -1.48 9.60 -9.72
CA ASP A 192 -0.72 10.76 -9.25
C ASP A 192 0.69 10.33 -8.85
N TYR A 193 1.65 10.53 -9.75
CA TYR A 193 3.07 10.29 -9.49
C TYR A 193 3.65 11.49 -8.75
N ARG A 194 3.85 11.36 -7.43
CA ARG A 194 4.49 12.39 -6.61
C ARG A 194 6.00 12.40 -6.80
N ASP A 195 6.58 11.21 -6.96
CA ASP A 195 8.00 10.99 -7.12
C ASP A 195 8.26 10.25 -8.43
N LEU A 196 9.42 10.48 -9.03
CA LEU A 196 9.83 9.78 -10.24
C LEU A 196 10.16 8.32 -9.88
N TRP A 197 9.60 7.38 -10.62
CA TRP A 197 9.98 5.97 -10.47
C TRP A 197 11.39 5.70 -11.01
N TYR A 198 11.81 6.52 -11.96
CA TYR A 198 13.08 6.35 -12.66
C TYR A 198 13.91 7.61 -12.47
N GLY A 199 15.02 7.50 -11.76
CA GLY A 199 15.93 8.65 -11.61
C GLY A 199 16.51 8.88 -10.22
N ASP A 200 16.08 8.17 -9.19
CA ASP A 200 16.71 8.25 -7.86
C ASP A 200 18.07 7.50 -7.80
N VAL A 201 18.69 7.24 -8.96
CA VAL A 201 19.98 6.56 -9.12
C VAL A 201 21.00 7.52 -9.72
N LEU A 202 20.97 8.79 -9.34
CA LEU A 202 22.06 9.73 -9.65
C LEU A 202 22.67 10.28 -8.38
#